data_32624831d062cc8f02347dc43e489c64
#
_entry.id   32624831d062cc8f02347dc43e489c64
#
_cell.length_a   1.000
_cell.length_b   1.000
_cell.length_c   1.000
_cell.angle_alpha   90.00
_cell.angle_beta   90.00
_cell.angle_gamma   90.00
#
_symmetry.space_group_name_H-M   'P 1'
#
loop_
_entity.id
_entity.type
_entity.pdbx_description
1 polymer ?
#
loop_
_entity_poly.entity_id
_entity_poly.type
_entity_poly.pdbx_seq_one_letter_code
_entity_poly.pdbx_strand_id
1 'polypeptide(L)'
;MLKDASKSQKISIFAQTLTSFMENNIPQEWNKFYLKDVSFVNLMMRRIYNVLIVANPYDAFMLEDDGRIEEKIYNEYMELGLRYPPTFTQVSTTEEAAAVLRSTVIDLVICMPGNADNDAFDVARDIKGKFPNIHCVVLTPFSHGITKRMQNEDLSIFDYVFCWLGNTNLILSIIKLIEDKMNLEHDIQEAGVQMILLVEDSIRFYSSILPNLYNYILEQSK
;
A
#
# COMPACT_ATOMS: atom_id res chain seq x y z
N MET A 1 -7.45 4.67 29.47
CA MET A 1 -7.69 6.12 29.36
C MET A 1 -6.54 6.91 28.72
N LEU A 2 -5.26 6.66 28.99
CA LEU A 2 -4.15 7.43 28.38
C LEU A 2 -3.76 7.00 26.95
N LYS A 3 -4.12 5.79 26.51
CA LYS A 3 -3.83 5.27 25.14
C LYS A 3 -4.79 5.79 24.06
N ASP A 4 -6.03 6.13 24.43
CA ASP A 4 -7.00 6.72 23.51
C ASP A 4 -6.66 8.18 23.15
N ALA A 5 -6.05 8.92 24.08
CA ALA A 5 -5.59 10.28 23.85
C ALA A 5 -4.51 10.37 22.75
N SER A 6 -3.59 9.40 22.68
CA SER A 6 -2.53 9.37 21.66
C SER A 6 -3.09 9.07 20.26
N LYS A 7 -4.07 8.18 20.16
CA LYS A 7 -4.71 7.81 18.88
C LYS A 7 -5.58 8.96 18.36
N SER A 8 -6.36 9.58 19.24
CA SER A 8 -7.15 10.77 18.93
C SER A 8 -6.28 11.96 18.51
N GLN A 9 -5.11 12.11 19.13
CA GLN A 9 -4.17 13.18 18.80
C GLN A 9 -3.50 12.96 17.43
N LYS A 10 -3.16 11.73 17.06
CA LYS A 10 -2.62 11.39 15.72
C LYS A 10 -3.67 11.61 14.62
N ILE A 11 -4.92 11.21 14.83
CA ILE A 11 -6.04 11.48 13.93
C ILE A 11 -6.27 12.99 13.79
N SER A 12 -6.21 13.73 14.89
CA SER A 12 -6.35 15.18 14.88
C SER A 12 -5.21 15.89 14.14
N ILE A 13 -3.96 15.44 14.29
CA ILE A 13 -2.80 15.99 13.57
C ILE A 13 -2.92 15.68 12.08
N PHE A 14 -3.31 14.46 11.71
CA PHE A 14 -3.51 14.08 10.32
C PHE A 14 -4.66 14.89 9.69
N ALA A 15 -5.79 15.03 10.39
CA ALA A 15 -6.91 15.85 9.95
C ALA A 15 -6.51 17.33 9.80
N GLN A 16 -5.75 17.89 10.74
CA GLN A 16 -5.23 19.26 10.67
C GLN A 16 -4.24 19.45 9.51
N THR A 17 -3.36 18.46 9.27
CA THR A 17 -2.42 18.49 8.13
C THR A 17 -3.19 18.43 6.80
N LEU A 18 -4.19 17.56 6.71
CA LEU A 18 -5.09 17.47 5.54
C LEU A 18 -5.87 18.76 5.33
N THR A 19 -6.45 19.32 6.40
CA THR A 19 -7.18 20.60 6.34
C THR A 19 -6.26 21.73 5.91
N SER A 20 -5.06 21.84 6.49
CA SER A 20 -4.08 22.85 6.10
C SER A 20 -3.57 22.66 4.66
N PHE A 21 -3.39 21.41 4.22
CA PHE A 21 -3.05 21.11 2.83
C PHE A 21 -4.19 21.52 1.88
N MET A 22 -5.42 21.17 2.23
CA MET A 22 -6.61 21.54 1.47
C MET A 22 -6.81 23.07 1.43
N GLU A 23 -6.68 23.76 2.57
CA GLU A 23 -6.83 25.22 2.65
C GLU A 23 -5.76 25.97 1.83
N ASN A 24 -4.54 25.45 1.75
CA ASN A 24 -3.44 26.10 1.03
C ASN A 24 -3.38 25.76 -0.47
N ASN A 25 -4.00 24.67 -0.90
CA ASN A 25 -3.90 24.17 -2.28
C ASN A 25 -5.23 24.20 -3.04
N ILE A 26 -6.34 24.58 -2.38
CA ILE A 26 -7.65 24.70 -3.03
C ILE A 26 -7.85 26.15 -3.51
N PRO A 27 -7.95 26.39 -4.83
CA PRO A 27 -8.34 27.71 -5.33
C PRO A 27 -9.76 28.06 -4.88
N GLN A 28 -10.00 29.33 -4.48
CA GLN A 28 -11.28 29.82 -3.98
C GLN A 28 -12.48 29.75 -4.96
N GLU A 29 -12.30 29.21 -6.15
CA GLU A 29 -13.31 29.10 -7.21
C GLU A 29 -13.92 27.70 -7.37
N TRP A 30 -14.09 26.96 -6.30
CA TRP A 30 -14.59 25.57 -6.30
C TRP A 30 -16.07 25.38 -6.68
N ASN A 31 -16.76 26.45 -7.04
CA ASN A 31 -18.16 26.37 -7.50
C ASN A 31 -18.32 25.98 -8.99
N LYS A 32 -17.24 25.67 -9.68
CA LYS A 32 -17.30 25.17 -11.06
C LYS A 32 -16.48 23.90 -11.16
N PHE A 33 -17.15 22.76 -11.27
CA PHE A 33 -16.59 21.49 -11.72
C PHE A 33 -16.08 21.67 -13.17
N TYR A 34 -14.96 22.36 -13.34
CA TYR A 34 -14.22 22.29 -14.57
C TYR A 34 -13.24 21.13 -14.45
N LEU A 35 -13.63 19.99 -15.06
CA LEU A 35 -12.62 19.17 -15.64
C LEU A 35 -11.86 20.08 -16.61
N LYS A 36 -10.68 20.55 -16.24
CA LYS A 36 -9.74 21.10 -17.21
C LYS A 36 -9.66 20.05 -18.32
N ASP A 37 -9.53 20.48 -19.58
CA ASP A 37 -9.13 19.61 -20.70
C ASP A 37 -7.71 19.09 -20.42
N VAL A 38 -7.60 18.24 -19.42
CA VAL A 38 -6.32 17.66 -18.99
C VAL A 38 -6.14 16.39 -19.78
N SER A 39 -5.04 16.31 -20.47
CA SER A 39 -4.61 15.05 -21.05
C SER A 39 -4.38 14.04 -19.93
N PHE A 40 -5.25 13.04 -19.82
CA PHE A 40 -5.10 11.90 -18.89
C PHE A 40 -3.75 11.18 -19.03
N VAL A 41 -3.01 11.47 -20.09
CA VAL A 41 -1.66 10.95 -20.34
C VAL A 41 -0.67 11.38 -19.26
N ASN A 42 -0.91 12.52 -18.60
CA ASN A 42 -0.01 13.06 -17.58
C ASN A 42 -0.36 12.61 -16.15
N LEU A 43 -1.45 11.85 -15.97
CA LEU A 43 -1.83 11.33 -14.67
C LEU A 43 -1.15 9.99 -14.37
N MET A 44 -1.02 9.67 -13.09
CA MET A 44 -0.44 8.41 -12.63
C MET A 44 0.95 8.14 -13.24
N MET A 45 1.81 9.14 -13.24
CA MET A 45 3.15 9.06 -13.85
C MET A 45 4.08 8.11 -13.12
N ARG A 46 3.92 8.00 -11.81
CA ARG A 46 4.70 7.08 -10.98
C ARG A 46 3.94 5.78 -10.81
N ARG A 47 4.58 4.66 -11.15
CA ARG A 47 3.99 3.34 -11.10
C ARG A 47 4.89 2.37 -10.38
N ILE A 48 4.32 1.30 -9.87
CA ILE A 48 5.02 0.18 -9.28
C ILE A 48 5.30 -0.85 -10.39
N TYR A 49 6.56 -1.04 -10.73
CA TYR A 49 6.99 -2.02 -11.73
C TYR A 49 7.58 -3.28 -11.09
N ASN A 50 8.28 -3.11 -9.96
CA ASN A 50 8.99 -4.21 -9.31
C ASN A 50 8.60 -4.30 -7.84
N VAL A 51 8.04 -5.44 -7.47
CA VAL A 51 7.61 -5.75 -6.10
C VAL A 51 8.52 -6.83 -5.53
N LEU A 52 9.11 -6.58 -4.38
CA LEU A 52 9.85 -7.56 -3.61
C LEU A 52 8.97 -8.12 -2.49
N ILE A 53 8.75 -9.42 -2.48
CA ILE A 53 8.06 -10.13 -1.40
C ILE A 53 9.10 -10.80 -0.52
N VAL A 54 9.10 -10.44 0.75
CA VAL A 54 9.93 -11.10 1.77
C VAL A 54 9.02 -11.97 2.62
N ALA A 55 9.08 -13.27 2.39
CA ALA A 55 8.21 -14.25 3.05
C ALA A 55 8.97 -15.53 3.35
N ASN A 56 8.65 -16.20 4.44
CA ASN A 56 9.19 -17.54 4.65
C ASN A 56 8.66 -18.53 3.58
N PRO A 57 9.30 -19.69 3.39
CA PRO A 57 8.91 -20.65 2.35
C PRO A 57 7.45 -21.13 2.45
N TYR A 58 6.88 -21.18 3.66
CA TYR A 58 5.50 -21.60 3.87
C TYR A 58 4.50 -20.49 3.43
N ASP A 59 4.72 -19.25 3.87
CA ASP A 59 3.86 -18.12 3.48
C ASP A 59 3.99 -17.84 1.99
N ALA A 60 5.19 -18.01 1.45
CA ALA A 60 5.48 -17.96 0.04
C ALA A 60 4.68 -19.02 -0.75
N PHE A 61 4.72 -20.25 -0.30
CA PHE A 61 3.95 -21.34 -0.89
C PHE A 61 2.43 -21.05 -0.83
N MET A 62 1.94 -20.52 0.29
CA MET A 62 0.52 -20.13 0.43
C MET A 62 0.13 -19.05 -0.58
N LEU A 63 1.01 -18.11 -0.86
CA LEU A 63 0.78 -17.10 -1.88
C LEU A 63 0.80 -17.68 -3.31
N GLU A 64 1.62 -18.70 -3.55
CA GLU A 64 1.69 -19.41 -4.84
C GLU A 64 0.56 -20.42 -5.02
N ASP A 65 0.18 -21.13 -3.94
CA ASP A 65 -0.83 -22.21 -4.00
C ASP A 65 -2.25 -21.65 -4.13
N ASP A 66 -2.53 -20.47 -3.54
CA ASP A 66 -3.75 -19.71 -3.77
C ASP A 66 -3.86 -19.17 -5.22
N GLY A 67 -2.90 -19.47 -6.06
CA GLY A 67 -2.89 -19.31 -7.51
C GLY A 67 -1.94 -18.27 -8.03
N ARG A 68 -0.65 -18.56 -8.01
CA ARG A 68 0.36 -17.83 -8.80
C ARG A 68 0.07 -16.33 -8.84
N ILE A 69 0.50 -15.61 -7.82
CA ILE A 69 0.23 -14.17 -7.67
C ILE A 69 0.48 -13.42 -8.98
N GLU A 70 1.58 -13.71 -9.66
CA GLU A 70 1.91 -13.06 -10.93
C GLU A 70 0.85 -13.28 -12.00
N GLU A 71 0.38 -14.52 -12.17
CA GLU A 71 -0.63 -14.85 -13.17
C GLU A 71 -1.98 -14.19 -12.84
N LYS A 72 -2.39 -14.19 -11.58
CA LYS A 72 -3.62 -13.54 -11.15
C LYS A 72 -3.54 -12.02 -11.32
N ILE A 73 -2.46 -11.39 -10.88
CA ILE A 73 -2.26 -9.94 -11.06
C ILE A 73 -2.19 -9.59 -12.54
N TYR A 74 -1.49 -10.39 -13.35
CA TYR A 74 -1.46 -10.19 -14.80
C TYR A 74 -2.87 -10.25 -15.41
N ASN A 75 -3.67 -11.25 -15.06
CA ASN A 75 -5.03 -11.40 -15.55
C ASN A 75 -5.93 -10.23 -15.11
N GLU A 76 -5.85 -9.82 -13.84
CA GLU A 76 -6.57 -8.64 -13.34
C GLU A 76 -6.17 -7.36 -14.09
N TYR A 77 -4.87 -7.16 -14.36
CA TYR A 77 -4.41 -6.03 -15.17
C TYR A 77 -4.99 -6.07 -16.57
N MET A 78 -5.06 -7.26 -17.20
CA MET A 78 -5.65 -7.41 -18.55
C MET A 78 -7.16 -7.18 -18.52
N GLU A 79 -7.87 -7.74 -17.57
CA GLU A 79 -9.34 -7.58 -17.42
C GLU A 79 -9.73 -6.13 -17.15
N LEU A 80 -8.95 -5.43 -16.33
CA LEU A 80 -9.15 -4.03 -15.98
C LEU A 80 -8.59 -3.05 -17.03
N GLY A 81 -7.99 -3.55 -18.12
CA GLY A 81 -7.39 -2.71 -19.15
C GLY A 81 -6.17 -1.91 -18.66
N LEU A 82 -5.56 -2.32 -17.55
CA LEU A 82 -4.38 -1.67 -16.99
C LEU A 82 -3.13 -2.04 -17.80
N ARG A 83 -2.21 -1.08 -17.90
CA ARG A 83 -0.93 -1.28 -18.59
C ARG A 83 0.17 -1.58 -17.57
N TYR A 84 1.16 -2.36 -18.01
CA TYR A 84 2.39 -2.63 -17.27
C TYR A 84 2.14 -3.33 -15.92
N PRO A 85 1.72 -4.61 -15.95
CA PRO A 85 1.64 -5.40 -14.72
C PRO A 85 3.01 -5.48 -14.04
N PRO A 86 3.07 -5.38 -12.72
CA PRO A 86 4.33 -5.45 -11.99
C PRO A 86 4.94 -6.84 -12.03
N THR A 87 6.26 -6.92 -11.94
CA THR A 87 7.00 -8.17 -11.74
C THR A 87 7.24 -8.38 -10.25
N PHE A 88 7.21 -9.64 -9.82
CA PHE A 88 7.42 -10.01 -8.44
C PHE A 88 8.73 -10.77 -8.28
N THR A 89 9.51 -10.37 -7.29
CA THR A 89 10.69 -11.12 -6.83
C THR A 89 10.44 -11.57 -5.41
N GLN A 90 10.68 -12.83 -5.12
CA GLN A 90 10.45 -13.41 -3.82
C GLN A 90 11.77 -13.85 -3.19
N VAL A 91 11.92 -13.53 -1.91
CA VAL A 91 13.07 -13.92 -1.09
C VAL A 91 12.61 -14.34 0.31
N SER A 92 13.43 -15.11 0.99
CA SER A 92 13.08 -15.69 2.29
C SER A 92 13.82 -15.06 3.46
N THR A 93 14.91 -14.34 3.21
CA THR A 93 15.75 -13.75 4.26
C THR A 93 15.97 -12.26 4.05
N THR A 94 16.33 -11.58 5.13
CA THR A 94 16.67 -10.14 5.10
C THR A 94 17.93 -9.89 4.28
N GLU A 95 18.90 -10.83 4.30
CA GLU A 95 20.14 -10.74 3.54
C GLU A 95 19.89 -10.83 2.04
N GLU A 96 19.04 -11.77 1.62
CA GLU A 96 18.61 -11.88 0.22
C GLU A 96 17.85 -10.63 -0.23
N ALA A 97 16.93 -10.12 0.61
CA ALA A 97 16.23 -8.88 0.34
C ALA A 97 17.19 -7.70 0.14
N ALA A 98 18.17 -7.56 1.03
CA ALA A 98 19.19 -6.52 0.91
C ALA A 98 20.08 -6.70 -0.34
N ALA A 99 20.35 -7.93 -0.77
CA ALA A 99 21.10 -8.19 -2.00
C ALA A 99 20.28 -7.76 -3.24
N VAL A 100 19.01 -8.13 -3.30
CA VAL A 100 18.11 -7.72 -4.40
C VAL A 100 17.96 -6.20 -4.44
N LEU A 101 17.73 -5.55 -3.30
CA LEU A 101 17.57 -4.08 -3.21
C LEU A 101 18.83 -3.29 -3.63
N ARG A 102 20.02 -3.91 -3.59
CA ARG A 102 21.26 -3.29 -4.09
C ARG A 102 21.46 -3.49 -5.58
N SER A 103 20.94 -4.59 -6.15
CA SER A 103 21.18 -4.99 -7.53
C SER A 103 20.06 -4.60 -8.49
N THR A 104 18.85 -4.43 -7.97
CA THR A 104 17.63 -4.21 -8.76
C THR A 104 16.85 -3.03 -8.19
N VAL A 105 16.26 -2.23 -9.07
CA VAL A 105 15.33 -1.18 -8.66
C VAL A 105 14.04 -1.84 -8.23
N ILE A 106 13.72 -1.72 -6.95
CA ILE A 106 12.47 -2.20 -6.35
C ILE A 106 11.65 -0.97 -5.96
N ASP A 107 10.38 -0.98 -6.29
CA ASP A 107 9.46 0.13 -6.00
C ASP A 107 8.67 -0.11 -4.72
N LEU A 108 8.36 -1.36 -4.41
CA LEU A 108 7.57 -1.76 -3.25
C LEU A 108 8.11 -3.04 -2.62
N VAL A 109 8.26 -3.04 -1.30
CA VAL A 109 8.56 -4.23 -0.51
C VAL A 109 7.33 -4.63 0.29
N ILE A 110 6.94 -5.89 0.19
CA ILE A 110 5.88 -6.51 1.00
C ILE A 110 6.53 -7.52 1.92
N CYS A 111 6.47 -7.26 3.23
CA CYS A 111 6.99 -8.16 4.27
C CYS A 111 5.86 -8.99 4.84
N MET A 112 5.99 -10.31 4.79
CA MET A 112 5.07 -11.25 5.42
C MET A 112 5.68 -11.82 6.69
N PRO A 113 4.89 -12.07 7.75
CA PRO A 113 5.42 -12.62 8.98
C PRO A 113 5.98 -14.00 8.76
N GLY A 114 7.21 -14.19 9.22
CA GLY A 114 7.82 -15.49 9.37
C GLY A 114 7.40 -16.20 10.67
N ASN A 115 7.88 -17.41 10.85
CA ASN A 115 7.86 -18.09 12.15
C ASN A 115 8.78 -17.33 13.12
N ALA A 116 8.74 -17.70 14.41
CA ALA A 116 9.29 -16.97 15.56
C ALA A 116 10.72 -16.37 15.42
N ASP A 117 11.49 -16.81 14.44
CA ASP A 117 12.89 -16.38 14.24
C ASP A 117 13.02 -15.21 13.21
N ASN A 118 12.01 -14.97 12.36
CA ASN A 118 12.00 -13.87 11.37
C ASN A 118 10.63 -13.21 11.35
N ASP A 119 10.46 -12.22 12.19
CA ASP A 119 9.23 -11.45 12.25
C ASP A 119 9.19 -10.40 11.13
N ALA A 120 8.07 -10.32 10.44
CA ALA A 120 7.87 -9.36 9.35
C ALA A 120 8.13 -7.90 9.77
N PHE A 121 7.83 -7.55 11.01
CA PHE A 121 8.09 -6.20 11.51
C PHE A 121 9.59 -5.94 11.68
N ASP A 122 10.34 -6.92 12.17
CA ASP A 122 11.79 -6.79 12.33
C ASP A 122 12.48 -6.75 10.97
N VAL A 123 12.07 -7.60 10.04
CA VAL A 123 12.55 -7.59 8.65
C VAL A 123 12.25 -6.25 7.99
N ALA A 124 11.02 -5.76 8.07
CA ALA A 124 10.62 -4.50 7.48
C ALA A 124 11.36 -3.31 8.10
N ARG A 125 11.61 -3.34 9.42
CA ARG A 125 12.38 -2.32 10.13
C ARG A 125 13.85 -2.30 9.68
N ASP A 126 14.46 -3.47 9.51
CA ASP A 126 15.86 -3.58 9.02
C ASP A 126 15.97 -3.08 7.56
N ILE A 127 15.00 -3.42 6.71
CA ILE A 127 14.93 -2.91 5.34
C ILE A 127 14.78 -1.39 5.33
N LYS A 128 13.84 -0.83 6.08
CA LYS A 128 13.64 0.62 6.17
C LYS A 128 14.84 1.34 6.77
N GLY A 129 15.55 0.73 7.71
CA GLY A 129 16.80 1.27 8.26
C GLY A 129 17.91 1.38 7.22
N LYS A 130 18.01 0.43 6.29
CA LYS A 130 18.99 0.41 5.20
C LYS A 130 18.54 1.20 3.96
N PHE A 131 17.23 1.22 3.70
CA PHE A 131 16.61 1.84 2.52
C PHE A 131 15.40 2.71 2.93
N PRO A 132 15.61 3.88 3.53
CA PRO A 132 14.55 4.67 4.16
C PRO A 132 13.47 5.15 3.18
N ASN A 133 13.81 5.33 1.92
CA ASN A 133 12.90 5.85 0.89
C ASN A 133 12.08 4.76 0.18
N ILE A 134 12.34 3.47 0.44
CA ILE A 134 11.58 2.38 -0.18
C ILE A 134 10.17 2.30 0.41
N HIS A 135 9.17 2.11 -0.42
CA HIS A 135 7.83 1.79 0.09
C HIS A 135 7.82 0.40 0.71
N CYS A 136 7.37 0.32 1.96
CA CYS A 136 7.37 -0.92 2.71
C CYS A 136 6.02 -1.15 3.38
N VAL A 137 5.41 -2.27 3.06
CA VAL A 137 4.12 -2.72 3.56
C VAL A 137 4.30 -4.01 4.34
N VAL A 138 3.65 -4.12 5.48
CA VAL A 138 3.58 -5.35 6.25
C VAL A 138 2.25 -6.03 5.98
N LEU A 139 2.30 -7.30 5.57
CA LEU A 139 1.14 -8.13 5.31
C LEU A 139 1.10 -9.25 6.34
N THR A 140 0.17 -9.21 7.28
CA THR A 140 0.13 -10.14 8.42
C THR A 140 -1.02 -11.12 8.32
N PRO A 141 -0.91 -12.39 8.75
CA PRO A 141 -2.07 -13.22 8.99
C PRO A 141 -2.89 -12.67 10.16
N PHE A 142 -4.20 -12.91 10.13
CA PHE A 142 -5.04 -12.51 11.25
C PHE A 142 -4.81 -13.43 12.44
N SER A 143 -4.17 -12.92 13.50
CA SER A 143 -4.03 -13.62 14.77
C SER A 143 -4.10 -12.67 15.96
N HIS A 144 -4.60 -13.18 17.10
CA HIS A 144 -4.65 -12.41 18.35
C HIS A 144 -3.25 -11.95 18.82
N GLY A 145 -2.22 -12.77 18.59
CA GLY A 145 -0.84 -12.45 18.94
C GLY A 145 -0.34 -11.22 18.19
N ILE A 146 -0.60 -11.14 16.89
CA ILE A 146 -0.23 -10.01 16.03
C ILE A 146 -0.97 -8.76 16.46
N THR A 147 -2.27 -8.84 16.70
CA THR A 147 -3.07 -7.68 17.16
C THR A 147 -2.52 -7.09 18.46
N LYS A 148 -2.13 -7.93 19.43
CA LYS A 148 -1.53 -7.49 20.69
C LYS A 148 -0.15 -6.86 20.47
N ARG A 149 0.65 -7.42 19.57
CA ARG A 149 1.96 -6.89 19.21
C ARG A 149 1.85 -5.53 18.53
N MET A 150 0.96 -5.39 17.57
CA MET A 150 0.70 -4.13 16.88
C MET A 150 0.30 -2.97 17.80
N GLN A 151 -0.32 -3.27 18.96
CA GLN A 151 -0.64 -2.25 19.97
C GLN A 151 0.60 -1.68 20.66
N ASN A 152 1.71 -2.41 20.65
CA ASN A 152 2.95 -2.05 21.33
C ASN A 152 4.08 -1.65 20.37
N GLU A 153 3.92 -1.89 19.08
CA GLU A 153 4.90 -1.55 18.02
C GLU A 153 4.71 -0.13 17.50
N ASP A 154 5.80 0.51 17.12
CA ASP A 154 5.75 1.74 16.32
C ASP A 154 5.53 1.37 14.85
N LEU A 155 4.30 1.52 14.40
CA LEU A 155 3.90 1.23 13.02
C LEU A 155 4.17 2.39 12.06
N SER A 156 4.64 3.54 12.56
CA SER A 156 4.89 4.74 11.74
C SER A 156 6.03 4.57 10.75
N ILE A 157 6.86 3.55 10.95
CA ILE A 157 7.99 3.21 10.08
C ILE A 157 7.51 2.64 8.73
N PHE A 158 6.37 1.96 8.73
CA PHE A 158 5.81 1.31 7.55
C PHE A 158 4.82 2.22 6.85
N ASP A 159 4.73 2.11 5.53
CA ASP A 159 3.72 2.84 4.79
C ASP A 159 2.32 2.37 5.17
N TYR A 160 2.11 1.04 5.22
CA TYR A 160 0.85 0.42 5.64
C TYR A 160 1.08 -0.94 6.29
N VAL A 161 0.09 -1.37 7.06
CA VAL A 161 -0.02 -2.74 7.58
C VAL A 161 -1.37 -3.30 7.17
N PHE A 162 -1.39 -4.47 6.56
CA PHE A 162 -2.60 -5.16 6.11
C PHE A 162 -2.72 -6.54 6.73
N CYS A 163 -3.95 -7.05 6.75
CA CYS A 163 -4.25 -8.41 7.14
C CYS A 163 -4.45 -9.28 5.89
N TRP A 164 -3.64 -10.35 5.75
CA TRP A 164 -3.83 -11.32 4.68
C TRP A 164 -5.06 -12.19 4.96
N LEU A 165 -6.02 -12.14 4.07
CA LEU A 165 -7.30 -12.85 4.16
C LEU A 165 -7.48 -13.88 3.02
N GLY A 166 -6.38 -14.29 2.34
CA GLY A 166 -6.45 -15.21 1.20
C GLY A 166 -6.97 -14.58 -0.10
N ASN A 167 -6.99 -13.25 -0.19
CA ASN A 167 -7.50 -12.54 -1.37
C ASN A 167 -6.37 -11.83 -2.12
N THR A 168 -6.02 -12.33 -3.30
CA THR A 168 -4.99 -11.76 -4.18
C THR A 168 -5.31 -10.33 -4.66
N ASN A 169 -6.60 -9.96 -4.74
CA ASN A 169 -7.00 -8.59 -5.09
C ASN A 169 -6.53 -7.57 -4.04
N LEU A 170 -6.19 -8.02 -2.82
CA LEU A 170 -5.55 -7.15 -1.84
C LEU A 170 -4.17 -6.69 -2.31
N ILE A 171 -3.39 -7.54 -2.96
CA ILE A 171 -2.07 -7.18 -3.50
C ILE A 171 -2.21 -6.11 -4.60
N LEU A 172 -3.15 -6.29 -5.52
CA LEU A 172 -3.48 -5.28 -6.53
C LEU A 172 -3.85 -3.94 -5.86
N SER A 173 -4.69 -4.01 -4.85
CA SER A 173 -5.15 -2.80 -4.13
C SER A 173 -4.03 -2.10 -3.37
N ILE A 174 -3.10 -2.85 -2.79
CA ILE A 174 -1.89 -2.31 -2.16
C ILE A 174 -1.03 -1.57 -3.18
N ILE A 175 -0.80 -2.18 -4.34
CA ILE A 175 -0.04 -1.56 -5.43
C ILE A 175 -0.69 -0.24 -5.84
N LYS A 176 -2.00 -0.25 -6.11
CA LYS A 176 -2.75 0.95 -6.51
C LYS A 176 -2.76 2.02 -5.42
N LEU A 177 -2.91 1.64 -4.16
CA LEU A 177 -2.86 2.59 -3.04
C LEU A 177 -1.50 3.30 -2.93
N ILE A 178 -0.40 2.58 -3.15
CA ILE A 178 0.94 3.18 -3.15
C ILE A 178 1.11 4.07 -4.39
N GLU A 179 0.64 3.64 -5.56
CA GLU A 179 0.67 4.47 -6.78
C GLU A 179 -0.12 5.77 -6.58
N ASP A 180 -1.33 5.70 -6.02
CA ASP A 180 -2.15 6.89 -5.71
C ASP A 180 -1.42 7.83 -4.75
N LYS A 181 -0.81 7.28 -3.69
CA LYS A 181 -0.02 8.06 -2.74
C LYS A 181 1.16 8.78 -3.40
N MET A 182 1.88 8.10 -4.31
CA MET A 182 3.02 8.68 -5.01
C MET A 182 2.63 9.80 -5.99
N ASN A 183 1.43 9.73 -6.56
CA ASN A 183 0.97 10.65 -7.59
C ASN A 183 0.07 11.77 -7.05
N LEU A 184 -0.39 11.66 -5.80
CA LEU A 184 -1.44 12.50 -5.22
C LEU A 184 -1.23 14.01 -5.47
N GLU A 185 -0.06 14.55 -5.11
CA GLU A 185 0.22 15.98 -5.27
C GLU A 185 0.22 16.42 -6.74
N HIS A 186 0.87 15.61 -7.58
CA HIS A 186 0.95 15.88 -9.01
C HIS A 186 -0.42 15.85 -9.67
N ASP A 187 -1.22 14.81 -9.42
CA ASP A 187 -2.50 14.60 -10.08
C ASP A 187 -3.55 15.61 -9.62
N ILE A 188 -3.50 16.06 -8.35
CA ILE A 188 -4.34 17.16 -7.88
C ILE A 188 -3.98 18.47 -8.59
N GLN A 189 -2.70 18.79 -8.72
CA GLN A 189 -2.24 20.03 -9.34
C GLN A 189 -2.54 20.07 -10.84
N GLU A 190 -2.31 18.96 -11.54
CA GLU A 190 -2.49 18.86 -12.99
C GLU A 190 -3.97 18.78 -13.39
N ALA A 191 -4.76 17.95 -12.74
CA ALA A 191 -6.11 17.62 -13.17
C ALA A 191 -7.22 18.00 -12.18
N GLY A 192 -6.88 18.39 -10.95
CA GLY A 192 -7.87 18.61 -9.91
C GLY A 192 -8.66 17.35 -9.57
N VAL A 193 -7.99 16.18 -9.59
CA VAL A 193 -8.62 14.88 -9.32
C VAL A 193 -9.31 14.89 -7.96
N GLN A 194 -10.43 14.20 -7.86
CA GLN A 194 -11.13 14.03 -6.60
C GLN A 194 -10.45 12.96 -5.74
N MET A 195 -10.47 13.18 -4.43
CA MET A 195 -9.85 12.28 -3.46
C MET A 195 -10.92 11.51 -2.67
N ILE A 196 -10.74 10.22 -2.50
CA ILE A 196 -11.56 9.39 -1.62
C ILE A 196 -10.79 9.18 -0.33
N LEU A 197 -11.37 9.61 0.80
CA LEU A 197 -10.79 9.36 2.13
C LEU A 197 -11.47 8.15 2.76
N LEU A 198 -10.73 7.05 2.90
CA LEU A 198 -11.17 5.87 3.64
C LEU A 198 -10.60 5.93 5.07
N VAL A 199 -11.48 5.99 6.07
CA VAL A 199 -11.11 6.00 7.49
C VAL A 199 -11.65 4.74 8.16
N GLU A 200 -10.76 3.84 8.55
CA GLU A 200 -11.08 2.60 9.25
C GLU A 200 -9.97 2.30 10.26
N ASP A 201 -10.31 1.99 11.49
CA ASP A 201 -9.34 1.74 12.56
C ASP A 201 -9.01 0.25 12.72
N SER A 202 -9.81 -0.63 12.16
CA SER A 202 -9.58 -2.07 12.13
C SER A 202 -8.81 -2.47 10.88
N ILE A 203 -7.58 -2.91 11.04
CA ILE A 203 -6.75 -3.39 9.93
C ILE A 203 -7.44 -4.52 9.16
N ARG A 204 -8.16 -5.39 9.84
CA ARG A 204 -8.90 -6.47 9.20
C ARG A 204 -10.01 -5.94 8.28
N PHE A 205 -10.82 -5.00 8.76
CA PHE A 205 -11.89 -4.41 7.96
C PHE A 205 -11.33 -3.57 6.83
N TYR A 206 -10.31 -2.77 7.10
CA TYR A 206 -9.60 -2.00 6.08
C TYR A 206 -9.09 -2.91 4.95
N SER A 207 -8.42 -4.03 5.29
CA SER A 207 -7.90 -5.00 4.32
C SER A 207 -8.99 -5.72 3.53
N SER A 208 -10.21 -5.86 4.08
CA SER A 208 -11.33 -6.49 3.38
C SER A 208 -12.12 -5.53 2.48
N ILE A 209 -12.17 -4.25 2.84
CA ILE A 209 -12.90 -3.22 2.10
C ILE A 209 -12.10 -2.73 0.90
N LEU A 210 -10.80 -2.54 1.08
CA LEU A 210 -9.91 -1.94 0.09
C LEU A 210 -9.96 -2.63 -1.28
N PRO A 211 -9.92 -3.98 -1.40
CA PRO A 211 -10.04 -4.65 -2.69
C PRO A 211 -11.36 -4.35 -3.42
N ASN A 212 -12.46 -4.33 -2.70
CA ASN A 212 -13.78 -4.05 -3.28
C ASN A 212 -13.86 -2.58 -3.77
N LEU A 213 -13.28 -1.65 -3.01
CA LEU A 213 -13.24 -0.24 -3.40
C LEU A 213 -12.43 -0.05 -4.69
N TYR A 214 -11.23 -0.62 -4.77
CA TYR A 214 -10.38 -0.50 -5.96
C TYR A 214 -11.00 -1.21 -7.17
N ASN A 215 -11.55 -2.40 -7.02
CA ASN A 215 -12.25 -3.09 -8.10
C ASN A 215 -13.39 -2.22 -8.65
N TYR A 216 -14.21 -1.63 -7.77
CA TYR A 216 -15.28 -0.75 -8.20
C TYR A 216 -14.77 0.49 -8.95
N ILE A 217 -13.74 1.17 -8.43
CA ILE A 217 -13.16 2.35 -9.07
C ILE A 217 -12.58 2.00 -10.44
N LEU A 218 -11.81 0.91 -10.53
CA LEU A 218 -11.15 0.48 -11.75
C LEU A 218 -12.16 0.00 -12.82
N GLU A 219 -13.25 -0.65 -12.42
CA GLU A 219 -14.35 -1.01 -13.33
C GLU A 219 -15.08 0.22 -13.89
N GLN A 220 -15.25 1.27 -13.10
CA GLN A 220 -15.89 2.50 -13.57
C GLN A 220 -14.98 3.34 -14.49
N SER A 221 -13.68 3.08 -14.50
CA SER A 221 -12.69 3.81 -15.32
C SER A 221 -12.42 3.16 -16.69
N LYS A 222 -13.08 2.02 -16.99
CA LYS A 222 -13.04 1.38 -18.31
C LYS A 222 -13.92 2.14 -19.30
#